data_d93bafc1d7fb5e91a953b92efd0f6f33
#
_entry.id   d93bafc1d7fb5e91a953b92efd0f6f33
#
_cell.length_a   1.000
_cell.length_b   1.000
_cell.length_c   1.000
_cell.angle_alpha   90.00
_cell.angle_beta   90.00
_cell.angle_gamma   90.00
#
_symmetry.space_group_name_H-M   'P 1'
#
loop_
_entity.id
_entity.type
_entity.pdbx_description
1 polymer ?
#
loop_
_entity_poly.entity_id
_entity_poly.type
_entity_poly.pdbx_seq_one_letter_code
_entity_poly.pdbx_strand_id
1 'polypeptide(L)'
;MKELLQKRLSEGTIIETNTYYGGGRDTTERHRQTLQVNGWADFTTVDITDAEGTAMLPVPNGKWFTEMSVGKNMLQYDSLLTLTHFKGHTMGGFGGSNKNLGIGCADGKIGKKMIHAGETGSQWGINNEEFMERMTESTQATVSHFKDKIAFINVMRNMSVDCDCAGTSAKPVVTPDIGIVASLDILAADQACVDCVYALPEESKHDLVERMESRHSMRQLTYMKEMGMGNDRYQLIDMDNGDKVITAAEAVKGVKGTWVSDGN
;
A
#
# COMPACT_ATOMS: atom_id res chain seq x y z
N MET A 1 9.93 6.78 -14.71
CA MET A 1 9.24 7.50 -13.61
C MET A 1 9.83 8.89 -13.38
N LYS A 2 11.13 9.03 -12.97
CA LYS A 2 11.78 10.33 -12.74
C LYS A 2 11.59 11.30 -13.92
N GLU A 3 11.86 10.88 -15.13
CA GLU A 3 11.76 11.70 -16.35
C GLU A 3 10.30 12.12 -16.65
N LEU A 4 9.32 11.24 -16.37
CA LEU A 4 7.90 11.54 -16.52
C LEU A 4 7.43 12.56 -15.50
N LEU A 5 7.85 12.42 -14.25
CA LEU A 5 7.55 13.36 -13.16
C LEU A 5 8.17 14.73 -13.46
N GLN A 6 9.44 14.78 -13.87
CA GLN A 6 10.12 16.02 -14.22
C GLN A 6 9.54 16.76 -15.44
N LYS A 7 8.93 16.03 -16.39
CA LYS A 7 8.33 16.63 -17.59
C LYS A 7 6.93 17.21 -17.36
N ARG A 8 6.20 16.75 -16.33
CA ARG A 8 4.79 17.09 -16.13
C ARG A 8 4.46 17.75 -14.78
N LEU A 9 5.33 17.57 -13.80
CA LEU A 9 5.19 18.17 -12.48
C LEU A 9 6.37 19.09 -12.25
N SER A 10 6.11 20.28 -11.79
CA SER A 10 7.18 21.26 -11.49
C SER A 10 8.13 20.77 -10.39
N GLU A 11 7.62 19.98 -9.44
CA GLU A 11 8.40 19.36 -8.38
C GLU A 11 7.73 18.04 -7.93
N GLY A 12 8.46 16.93 -7.95
CA GLY A 12 8.03 15.65 -7.42
C GLY A 12 8.90 15.25 -6.23
N THR A 13 8.29 15.07 -5.07
CA THR A 13 8.95 14.63 -3.83
C THR A 13 8.40 13.27 -3.42
N ILE A 14 9.29 12.34 -3.06
CA ILE A 14 8.87 11.10 -2.39
C ILE A 14 8.64 11.44 -0.92
N ILE A 15 7.48 11.05 -0.39
CA ILE A 15 7.18 11.22 1.03
C ILE A 15 7.22 9.88 1.76
N GLU A 16 7.77 9.89 2.97
CA GLU A 16 7.88 8.75 3.88
C GLU A 16 7.62 9.19 5.32
N THR A 17 7.38 8.24 6.22
CA THR A 17 7.36 8.47 7.67
C THR A 17 8.24 7.46 8.39
N ASN A 18 8.71 7.81 9.58
CA ASN A 18 9.49 6.90 10.41
C ASN A 18 8.68 5.64 10.78
N THR A 19 9.36 4.53 11.07
CA THR A 19 8.71 3.30 11.53
C THR A 19 8.42 3.34 13.02
N TYR A 20 7.35 2.63 13.45
CA TYR A 20 6.99 2.47 14.86
C TYR A 20 7.91 1.49 15.59
N TYR A 21 8.39 0.47 14.91
CA TYR A 21 9.30 -0.55 15.44
C TYR A 21 10.75 -0.19 15.16
N GLY A 22 11.65 -0.69 16.01
CA GLY A 22 13.09 -0.47 15.87
C GLY A 22 13.67 -0.96 14.56
N GLY A 23 14.73 -0.32 14.09
CA GLY A 23 15.42 -0.66 12.85
C GLY A 23 16.05 0.54 12.16
N GLY A 24 16.36 0.42 10.89
CA GLY A 24 17.02 1.47 10.10
C GLY A 24 16.17 2.71 9.82
N ARG A 25 14.88 2.73 10.20
CA ARG A 25 13.96 3.84 9.92
C ARG A 25 13.16 4.29 11.14
N ASP A 26 13.57 3.91 12.34
CA ASP A 26 12.87 4.25 13.60
C ASP A 26 13.15 5.68 14.08
N THR A 27 14.19 6.31 13.54
CA THR A 27 14.49 7.73 13.74
C THR A 27 14.77 8.41 12.41
N THR A 28 14.49 9.70 12.31
CA THR A 28 14.73 10.49 11.11
C THR A 28 16.17 10.40 10.61
N GLU A 29 17.15 10.38 11.51
CA GLU A 29 18.55 10.27 11.14
C GLU A 29 18.88 8.92 10.50
N ARG A 30 18.49 7.81 11.14
CA ARG A 30 18.67 6.46 10.58
C ARG A 30 17.90 6.26 9.29
N HIS A 31 16.71 6.83 9.21
CA HIS A 31 15.89 6.78 8.00
C HIS A 31 16.60 7.47 6.82
N ARG A 32 17.16 8.66 7.03
CA ARG A 32 17.99 9.35 6.02
C ARG A 32 19.19 8.53 5.58
N GLN A 33 19.89 7.89 6.53
CA GLN A 33 21.00 6.97 6.20
C GLN A 33 20.53 5.80 5.35
N THR A 34 19.39 5.19 5.69
CA THR A 34 18.79 4.10 4.92
C THR A 34 18.44 4.54 3.49
N LEU A 35 17.86 5.73 3.33
CA LEU A 35 17.55 6.31 2.02
C LEU A 35 18.82 6.53 1.19
N GLN A 36 19.89 7.01 1.80
CA GLN A 36 21.19 7.20 1.13
C GLN A 36 21.80 5.87 0.67
N VAL A 37 21.85 4.87 1.56
CA VAL A 37 22.40 3.54 1.25
C VAL A 37 21.64 2.85 0.12
N ASN A 38 20.31 3.04 0.06
CA ASN A 38 19.47 2.46 -0.98
C ASN A 38 19.34 3.32 -2.25
N GLY A 39 20.08 4.44 -2.36
CA GLY A 39 20.11 5.28 -3.56
C GLY A 39 18.88 6.17 -3.76
N TRP A 40 17.94 6.22 -2.82
CA TRP A 40 16.74 7.06 -2.96
C TRP A 40 17.05 8.54 -2.91
N ALA A 41 18.00 8.94 -2.08
CA ALA A 41 18.44 10.34 -1.95
C ALA A 41 19.09 10.87 -3.24
N ASP A 42 19.67 9.99 -4.06
CA ASP A 42 20.26 10.35 -5.35
C ASP A 42 19.21 10.39 -6.48
N PHE A 43 18.07 9.72 -6.26
CA PHE A 43 17.01 9.62 -7.25
C PHE A 43 16.16 10.89 -7.32
N THR A 44 15.68 11.37 -6.18
CA THR A 44 14.84 12.58 -6.06
C THR A 44 14.84 13.08 -4.62
N THR A 45 14.21 14.24 -4.38
CA THR A 45 13.94 14.71 -3.02
C THR A 45 13.08 13.70 -2.27
N VAL A 46 13.48 13.35 -1.05
CA VAL A 46 12.70 12.54 -0.12
C VAL A 46 12.44 13.35 1.15
N ASP A 47 11.17 13.50 1.50
CA ASP A 47 10.73 14.13 2.75
C ASP A 47 10.25 13.07 3.74
N ILE A 48 10.85 13.04 4.90
CA ILE A 48 10.38 12.25 6.05
C ILE A 48 9.38 13.13 6.79
N THR A 49 8.11 13.01 6.44
CA THR A 49 7.06 13.99 6.77
C THR A 49 6.79 14.16 8.26
N ASP A 50 7.20 13.23 9.10
CA ASP A 50 7.13 13.30 10.56
C ASP A 50 8.45 13.73 11.23
N ALA A 51 9.45 14.15 10.44
CA ALA A 51 10.73 14.63 10.97
C ALA A 51 10.58 15.89 11.84
N GLU A 52 9.65 16.77 11.47
CA GLU A 52 9.41 18.06 12.14
C GLU A 52 8.15 18.04 13.03
N GLY A 53 7.58 16.87 13.27
CA GLY A 53 6.41 16.66 14.11
C GLY A 53 5.23 16.04 13.40
N THR A 54 4.09 16.08 14.06
CA THR A 54 2.86 15.41 13.64
C THR A 54 1.72 16.40 13.47
N ALA A 55 0.67 16.00 12.75
CA ALA A 55 -0.58 16.71 12.63
C ALA A 55 -1.74 15.73 12.78
N MET A 56 -2.88 16.21 13.25
CA MET A 56 -4.10 15.41 13.35
C MET A 56 -5.00 15.70 12.15
N LEU A 57 -5.44 14.65 11.47
CA LEU A 57 -6.42 14.71 10.40
C LEU A 57 -7.72 14.03 10.83
N PRO A 58 -8.89 14.63 10.53
CA PRO A 58 -10.17 14.01 10.87
C PRO A 58 -10.37 12.70 10.13
N VAL A 59 -11.00 11.74 10.80
CA VAL A 59 -11.48 10.47 10.24
C VAL A 59 -13.01 10.54 10.16
N PRO A 60 -13.58 10.88 9.00
CA PRO A 60 -15.03 10.93 8.86
C PRO A 60 -15.68 9.57 9.10
N ASN A 61 -16.59 9.51 10.06
CA ASN A 61 -17.34 8.27 10.42
C ASN A 61 -16.46 7.09 10.88
N GLY A 62 -15.28 7.35 11.44
CA GLY A 62 -14.42 6.32 11.99
C GLY A 62 -15.08 5.60 13.18
N LYS A 63 -14.89 4.30 13.26
CA LYS A 63 -15.29 3.45 14.39
C LYS A 63 -14.26 3.52 15.52
N TRP A 64 -12.99 3.57 15.14
CA TRP A 64 -11.84 3.50 16.03
C TRP A 64 -11.25 4.87 16.34
N PHE A 65 -11.29 5.75 15.35
CA PHE A 65 -10.67 7.07 15.43
C PHE A 65 -11.63 8.19 15.01
N THR A 66 -11.58 9.29 15.73
CA THR A 66 -12.17 10.57 15.28
C THR A 66 -11.14 11.39 14.51
N GLU A 67 -9.87 11.21 14.82
CA GLU A 67 -8.72 11.85 14.20
C GLU A 67 -7.55 10.87 14.12
N MET A 68 -6.70 11.02 13.11
CA MET A 68 -5.52 10.22 12.87
C MET A 68 -4.26 11.08 12.85
N SER A 69 -3.22 10.61 13.56
CA SER A 69 -1.93 11.29 13.59
C SER A 69 -1.10 10.93 12.37
N VAL A 70 -0.71 11.95 11.61
CA VAL A 70 0.08 11.85 10.36
C VAL A 70 1.35 12.68 10.43
N GLY A 71 2.27 12.45 9.51
CA GLY A 71 3.45 13.30 9.37
C GLY A 71 3.07 14.73 9.00
N LYS A 72 3.55 15.72 9.78
CA LYS A 72 3.15 17.13 9.65
C LYS A 72 3.42 17.69 8.26
N ASN A 73 4.59 17.37 7.68
CA ASN A 73 4.97 17.93 6.39
C ASN A 73 4.09 17.45 5.23
N MET A 74 3.38 16.31 5.39
CA MET A 74 2.44 15.83 4.37
C MET A 74 1.38 16.89 3.99
N LEU A 75 0.99 17.75 4.92
CA LEU A 75 -0.03 18.78 4.71
C LEU A 75 0.42 19.92 3.78
N GLN A 76 1.70 19.96 3.41
CA GLN A 76 2.25 20.98 2.52
C GLN A 76 2.14 20.61 1.04
N TYR A 77 1.78 19.36 0.73
CA TYR A 77 1.67 18.88 -0.65
C TYR A 77 0.27 19.07 -1.21
N ASP A 78 0.21 19.51 -2.47
CA ASP A 78 -1.04 19.79 -3.16
C ASP A 78 -1.75 18.54 -3.67
N SER A 79 -1.00 17.51 -3.99
CA SER A 79 -1.51 16.25 -4.56
C SER A 79 -0.64 15.07 -4.18
N LEU A 80 -1.21 13.87 -4.23
CA LEU A 80 -0.52 12.64 -3.88
C LEU A 80 -0.69 11.56 -4.96
N LEU A 81 0.42 11.01 -5.44
CA LEU A 81 0.43 9.78 -6.21
C LEU A 81 0.87 8.62 -5.32
N THR A 82 -0.02 7.69 -5.07
CA THR A 82 0.30 6.47 -4.35
C THR A 82 0.86 5.44 -5.31
N LEU A 83 2.14 5.13 -5.19
CA LEU A 83 2.81 4.09 -5.98
C LEU A 83 3.09 2.89 -5.06
N THR A 84 2.38 1.80 -5.27
CA THR A 84 2.35 0.66 -4.36
C THR A 84 2.92 -0.58 -5.02
N HIS A 85 3.85 -1.24 -4.36
CA HIS A 85 4.17 -2.63 -4.65
C HIS A 85 3.09 -3.53 -4.05
N PHE A 86 2.24 -4.12 -4.89
CA PHE A 86 1.19 -5.04 -4.44
C PHE A 86 1.78 -6.42 -4.11
N LYS A 87 1.49 -6.95 -2.93
CA LYS A 87 2.04 -8.22 -2.42
C LYS A 87 1.31 -8.71 -1.18
N GLY A 88 1.73 -9.84 -0.64
CA GLY A 88 1.27 -10.33 0.66
C GLY A 88 1.66 -9.44 1.84
N HIS A 89 1.01 -9.65 2.96
CA HIS A 89 1.30 -8.94 4.20
C HIS A 89 0.98 -9.80 5.44
N THR A 90 1.84 -9.74 6.44
CA THR A 90 1.77 -10.60 7.62
C THR A 90 0.48 -10.44 8.42
N MET A 91 0.03 -9.21 8.66
CA MET A 91 -1.19 -8.91 9.43
C MET A 91 -2.40 -8.66 8.53
N GLY A 92 -2.24 -7.93 7.43
CA GLY A 92 -3.34 -7.53 6.55
C GLY A 92 -3.65 -8.50 5.42
N GLY A 93 -2.92 -9.61 5.28
CA GLY A 93 -3.06 -10.58 4.19
C GLY A 93 -2.49 -10.11 2.86
N PHE A 94 -2.82 -8.91 2.41
CA PHE A 94 -2.16 -8.22 1.29
C PHE A 94 -1.81 -6.77 1.63
N GLY A 95 -0.92 -6.19 0.85
CA GLY A 95 -0.56 -4.78 0.91
C GLY A 95 -0.79 -4.14 -0.45
N GLY A 96 -1.93 -3.45 -0.58
CA GLY A 96 -2.31 -2.59 -1.70
C GLY A 96 -2.17 -1.11 -1.35
N SER A 97 -2.86 -0.25 -2.10
CA SER A 97 -2.89 1.20 -1.88
C SER A 97 -3.43 1.56 -0.50
N ASN A 98 -4.45 0.84 0.01
CA ASN A 98 -4.97 1.02 1.35
C ASN A 98 -3.86 0.87 2.41
N LYS A 99 -3.13 -0.25 2.38
CA LYS A 99 -2.04 -0.49 3.33
C LYS A 99 -0.89 0.52 3.16
N ASN A 100 -0.54 0.86 1.92
CA ASN A 100 0.55 1.79 1.65
C ASN A 100 0.28 3.16 2.29
N LEU A 101 -0.90 3.72 2.08
CA LEU A 101 -1.30 4.99 2.68
C LEU A 101 -1.50 4.90 4.19
N GLY A 102 -2.27 3.91 4.64
CA GLY A 102 -2.65 3.78 6.05
C GLY A 102 -1.45 3.68 6.99
N ILE A 103 -0.40 2.98 6.55
CA ILE A 103 0.84 2.86 7.32
C ILE A 103 1.84 3.94 6.91
N GLY A 104 1.95 4.25 5.60
CA GLY A 104 2.97 5.14 5.07
C GLY A 104 2.80 6.61 5.46
N CYS A 105 1.56 7.08 5.64
CA CYS A 105 1.27 8.46 6.01
C CYS A 105 1.09 8.67 7.52
N ALA A 106 0.77 7.63 8.27
CA ALA A 106 0.74 7.66 9.73
C ALA A 106 2.14 7.94 10.30
N ASP A 107 2.28 8.88 11.22
CA ASP A 107 3.58 9.15 11.84
C ASP A 107 4.11 7.97 12.66
N GLY A 108 5.43 7.90 12.82
CA GLY A 108 6.11 6.77 13.45
C GLY A 108 5.88 6.62 14.95
N LYS A 109 5.50 7.69 15.66
CA LYS A 109 5.40 7.69 17.13
C LYS A 109 3.99 7.49 17.63
N ILE A 110 3.02 8.20 17.06
CA ILE A 110 1.63 8.24 17.51
C ILE A 110 0.75 7.46 16.54
N GLY A 111 0.71 7.83 15.27
CA GLY A 111 -0.21 7.27 14.29
C GLY A 111 -0.03 5.78 14.06
N LYS A 112 1.19 5.30 13.85
CA LYS A 112 1.43 3.87 13.72
C LYS A 112 1.13 3.10 15.00
N LYS A 113 1.34 3.70 16.17
CA LYS A 113 0.93 3.11 17.44
C LYS A 113 -0.59 2.99 17.56
N MET A 114 -1.35 4.01 17.14
CA MET A 114 -2.82 3.96 17.09
C MET A 114 -3.31 2.77 16.28
N ILE A 115 -2.65 2.48 15.14
CA ILE A 115 -3.03 1.38 14.26
C ILE A 115 -2.70 0.00 14.85
N HIS A 116 -1.52 -0.16 15.47
CA HIS A 116 -0.99 -1.49 15.83
C HIS A 116 -1.24 -1.90 17.29
N ALA A 117 -1.28 -0.95 18.22
CA ALA A 117 -1.28 -1.28 19.64
C ALA A 117 -2.67 -1.41 20.27
N GLY A 118 -3.70 -0.89 19.61
CA GLY A 118 -5.05 -0.91 20.16
C GLY A 118 -5.13 -0.26 21.56
N GLU A 119 -6.19 -0.55 22.28
CA GLU A 119 -6.43 -0.03 23.64
C GLU A 119 -5.47 -0.61 24.68
N THR A 120 -4.97 -1.82 24.46
CA THR A 120 -4.06 -2.50 25.39
C THR A 120 -2.68 -1.86 25.46
N GLY A 121 -2.32 -1.03 24.48
CA GLY A 121 -0.98 -0.45 24.35
C GLY A 121 0.13 -1.45 24.05
N SER A 122 -0.20 -2.75 23.92
CA SER A 122 0.76 -3.78 23.47
C SER A 122 1.08 -3.58 22.00
N GLN A 123 2.35 -3.62 21.66
CA GLN A 123 2.88 -3.35 20.30
C GLN A 123 2.36 -4.36 19.31
N TRP A 124 1.55 -4.99 19.12
CA TRP A 124 0.95 -5.97 18.20
C TRP A 124 -0.26 -6.66 18.89
N GLY A 125 -0.94 -5.88 19.75
CA GLY A 125 -1.94 -6.42 20.66
C GLY A 125 -3.34 -6.58 20.09
N ILE A 126 -3.54 -6.37 18.79
CA ILE A 126 -4.86 -6.43 18.15
C ILE A 126 -4.95 -7.58 17.14
N ASN A 127 -6.16 -8.05 16.87
CA ASN A 127 -6.40 -9.05 15.86
C ASN A 127 -6.28 -8.46 14.43
N ASN A 128 -6.23 -9.32 13.41
CA ASN A 128 -6.00 -8.90 12.04
C ASN A 128 -7.13 -8.01 11.48
N GLU A 129 -8.38 -8.29 11.79
CA GLU A 129 -9.50 -7.50 11.29
C GLU A 129 -9.51 -6.10 11.91
N GLU A 130 -9.31 -5.99 13.22
CA GLU A 130 -9.18 -4.70 13.90
C GLU A 130 -8.00 -3.90 13.33
N PHE A 131 -6.86 -4.54 13.10
CA PHE A 131 -5.72 -3.91 12.45
C PHE A 131 -6.10 -3.34 11.08
N MET A 132 -6.80 -4.11 10.26
CA MET A 132 -7.23 -3.69 8.92
C MET A 132 -8.24 -2.54 8.97
N GLU A 133 -9.18 -2.55 9.91
CA GLU A 133 -10.13 -1.46 10.11
C GLU A 133 -9.42 -0.17 10.54
N ARG A 134 -8.55 -0.23 11.54
CA ARG A 134 -7.76 0.92 12.01
C ARG A 134 -6.84 1.48 10.92
N MET A 135 -6.20 0.61 10.17
CA MET A 135 -5.36 0.98 9.01
C MET A 135 -6.18 1.66 7.93
N THR A 136 -7.38 1.18 7.64
CA THR A 136 -8.29 1.78 6.66
C THR A 136 -8.78 3.16 7.10
N GLU A 137 -9.05 3.35 8.39
CA GLU A 137 -9.39 4.68 8.94
C GLU A 137 -8.22 5.67 8.81
N SER A 138 -6.99 5.19 9.02
CA SER A 138 -5.79 5.99 8.75
C SER A 138 -5.69 6.39 7.28
N THR A 139 -6.00 5.46 6.38
CA THR A 139 -6.07 5.74 4.93
C THR A 139 -7.13 6.79 4.63
N GLN A 140 -8.33 6.68 5.23
CA GLN A 140 -9.42 7.63 5.00
C GLN A 140 -9.02 9.05 5.40
N ALA A 141 -8.31 9.24 6.51
CA ALA A 141 -7.81 10.54 6.91
C ALA A 141 -6.95 11.19 5.80
N THR A 142 -6.03 10.41 5.23
CA THR A 142 -5.16 10.86 4.13
C THR A 142 -5.95 11.14 2.84
N VAL A 143 -6.80 10.21 2.41
CA VAL A 143 -7.62 10.37 1.19
C VAL A 143 -8.55 11.57 1.32
N SER A 144 -9.19 11.76 2.48
CA SER A 144 -10.08 12.91 2.75
C SER A 144 -9.33 14.25 2.73
N HIS A 145 -8.04 14.26 3.09
CA HIS A 145 -7.21 15.47 3.02
C HIS A 145 -6.92 15.86 1.56
N PHE A 146 -6.48 14.91 0.72
CA PHE A 146 -6.15 15.20 -0.68
C PHE A 146 -7.37 15.28 -1.60
N LYS A 147 -8.50 14.71 -1.21
CA LYS A 147 -9.77 14.71 -1.97
C LYS A 147 -9.61 14.15 -3.39
N ASP A 148 -9.90 14.97 -4.41
CA ASP A 148 -9.78 14.66 -5.83
C ASP A 148 -8.35 14.78 -6.40
N LYS A 149 -7.39 15.13 -5.55
CA LYS A 149 -5.98 15.31 -5.93
C LYS A 149 -5.10 14.12 -5.52
N ILE A 150 -5.66 12.92 -5.54
CA ILE A 150 -4.95 11.68 -5.24
C ILE A 150 -5.21 10.64 -6.33
N ALA A 151 -4.18 9.87 -6.65
CA ALA A 151 -4.28 8.76 -7.59
C ALA A 151 -3.53 7.53 -7.05
N PHE A 152 -3.96 6.34 -7.46
CA PHE A 152 -3.48 5.07 -6.95
C PHE A 152 -2.92 4.22 -8.08
N ILE A 153 -1.69 3.72 -7.91
CA ILE A 153 -1.02 2.79 -8.81
C ILE A 153 -0.54 1.61 -7.99
N ASN A 154 -1.02 0.42 -8.32
CA ASN A 154 -0.57 -0.85 -7.77
C ASN A 154 0.28 -1.60 -8.79
N VAL A 155 1.53 -1.88 -8.46
CA VAL A 155 2.47 -2.66 -9.27
C VAL A 155 2.44 -4.10 -8.81
N MET A 156 1.83 -4.97 -9.62
CA MET A 156 1.66 -6.40 -9.36
C MET A 156 2.83 -7.19 -9.97
N ARG A 157 4.01 -6.95 -9.45
CA ARG A 157 5.26 -7.55 -9.92
C ARG A 157 6.10 -7.99 -8.72
N ASN A 158 6.76 -9.14 -8.84
CA ASN A 158 7.52 -9.74 -7.74
C ASN A 158 6.68 -9.88 -6.45
N MET A 159 5.45 -10.31 -6.59
CA MET A 159 4.48 -10.41 -5.49
C MET A 159 4.84 -11.53 -4.53
N SER A 160 5.60 -11.23 -3.48
CA SER A 160 5.88 -12.18 -2.42
C SER A 160 4.68 -12.36 -1.48
N VAL A 161 4.61 -13.48 -0.76
CA VAL A 161 3.64 -13.69 0.33
C VAL A 161 3.94 -12.82 1.55
N ASP A 162 5.19 -12.35 1.67
CA ASP A 162 5.64 -11.54 2.79
C ASP A 162 5.69 -10.05 2.43
N CYS A 163 5.67 -9.22 3.45
CA CYS A 163 5.90 -7.78 3.29
C CYS A 163 7.36 -7.51 2.94
N ASP A 164 7.64 -6.46 2.16
CA ASP A 164 9.00 -6.00 1.87
C ASP A 164 9.83 -5.74 3.14
N CYS A 165 9.17 -5.49 4.27
CA CYS A 165 9.84 -5.33 5.56
C CYS A 165 10.47 -6.64 6.11
N ALA A 166 10.13 -7.81 5.57
CA ALA A 166 10.78 -9.08 5.92
C ALA A 166 12.23 -9.15 5.38
N GLY A 167 12.58 -8.34 4.39
CA GLY A 167 13.92 -8.27 3.82
C GLY A 167 14.41 -9.66 3.36
N THR A 168 15.58 -10.07 3.79
CA THR A 168 16.20 -11.36 3.41
C THR A 168 15.51 -12.59 3.99
N SER A 169 14.57 -12.44 4.93
CA SER A 169 13.76 -13.54 5.47
C SER A 169 12.45 -13.78 4.74
N ALA A 170 12.15 -12.96 3.70
CA ALA A 170 10.98 -13.16 2.85
C ALA A 170 11.07 -14.51 2.10
N LYS A 171 9.93 -15.19 1.96
CA LYS A 171 9.84 -16.40 1.14
C LYS A 171 10.10 -16.06 -0.34
N PRO A 172 10.58 -17.04 -1.14
CA PRO A 172 10.73 -16.88 -2.57
C PRO A 172 9.42 -16.44 -3.23
N VAL A 173 9.53 -15.61 -4.27
CA VAL A 173 8.40 -15.17 -5.08
C VAL A 173 8.00 -16.28 -6.04
N VAL A 174 6.77 -16.77 -5.92
CA VAL A 174 6.20 -17.79 -6.81
C VAL A 174 5.01 -17.27 -7.62
N THR A 175 4.36 -16.22 -7.14
CA THR A 175 3.25 -15.58 -7.84
C THR A 175 3.77 -14.78 -9.03
N PRO A 176 3.27 -15.01 -10.25
CA PRO A 176 3.78 -14.36 -11.45
C PRO A 176 3.46 -12.85 -11.48
N ASP A 177 4.26 -12.12 -12.24
CA ASP A 177 3.99 -10.72 -12.57
C ASP A 177 2.70 -10.63 -13.40
N ILE A 178 1.79 -9.74 -13.02
CA ILE A 178 0.53 -9.53 -13.76
C ILE A 178 0.59 -8.22 -14.53
N GLY A 179 1.01 -7.13 -13.90
CA GLY A 179 1.05 -5.83 -14.54
C GLY A 179 0.93 -4.67 -13.55
N ILE A 180 0.33 -3.58 -14.02
CA ILE A 180 0.14 -2.36 -13.25
C ILE A 180 -1.34 -1.97 -13.33
N VAL A 181 -1.96 -1.78 -12.17
CA VAL A 181 -3.34 -1.28 -12.05
C VAL A 181 -3.29 0.18 -11.59
N ALA A 182 -4.02 1.06 -12.27
CA ALA A 182 -4.15 2.46 -11.91
C ALA A 182 -5.62 2.87 -11.80
N SER A 183 -5.96 3.70 -10.81
CA SER A 183 -7.32 4.23 -10.60
C SER A 183 -7.28 5.55 -9.83
N LEU A 184 -8.36 6.32 -9.94
CA LEU A 184 -8.65 7.45 -9.02
C LEU A 184 -9.52 7.02 -7.84
N ASP A 185 -9.93 5.75 -7.80
CA ASP A 185 -10.72 5.12 -6.74
C ASP A 185 -9.86 4.06 -6.05
N ILE A 186 -9.59 4.25 -4.76
CA ILE A 186 -8.68 3.38 -3.99
C ILE A 186 -9.25 1.97 -3.84
N LEU A 187 -10.55 1.85 -3.61
CA LEU A 187 -11.19 0.55 -3.45
C LEU A 187 -11.18 -0.21 -4.78
N ALA A 188 -11.51 0.45 -5.89
CA ALA A 188 -11.44 -0.16 -7.21
C ALA A 188 -10.01 -0.61 -7.57
N ALA A 189 -8.98 0.17 -7.21
CA ALA A 189 -7.59 -0.19 -7.46
C ALA A 189 -7.19 -1.47 -6.71
N ASP A 190 -7.48 -1.55 -5.42
CA ASP A 190 -7.13 -2.71 -4.60
C ASP A 190 -8.01 -3.94 -4.94
N GLN A 191 -9.32 -3.74 -5.18
CA GLN A 191 -10.24 -4.81 -5.60
C GLN A 191 -9.78 -5.45 -6.92
N ALA A 192 -9.42 -4.65 -7.93
CA ALA A 192 -8.95 -5.16 -9.21
C ALA A 192 -7.69 -6.03 -9.07
N CYS A 193 -6.75 -5.61 -8.21
CA CYS A 193 -5.56 -6.41 -7.93
C CYS A 193 -5.90 -7.74 -7.26
N VAL A 194 -6.77 -7.72 -6.26
CA VAL A 194 -7.24 -8.93 -5.57
C VAL A 194 -7.93 -9.87 -6.57
N ASP A 195 -8.84 -9.37 -7.39
CA ASP A 195 -9.55 -10.16 -8.40
C ASP A 195 -8.58 -10.79 -9.41
N CYS A 196 -7.55 -10.07 -9.84
CA CYS A 196 -6.50 -10.61 -10.71
C CYS A 196 -5.70 -11.72 -10.02
N VAL A 197 -5.34 -11.58 -8.74
CA VAL A 197 -4.67 -12.66 -8.00
C VAL A 197 -5.55 -13.91 -7.92
N TYR A 198 -6.83 -13.75 -7.57
CA TYR A 198 -7.77 -14.88 -7.50
C TYR A 198 -8.02 -15.55 -8.86
N ALA A 199 -7.88 -14.81 -9.96
CA ALA A 199 -8.05 -15.33 -11.32
C ALA A 199 -6.83 -16.12 -11.85
N LEU A 200 -5.68 -16.06 -11.19
CA LEU A 200 -4.49 -16.85 -11.55
C LEU A 200 -4.76 -18.37 -11.42
N PRO A 201 -4.01 -19.22 -12.18
CA PRO A 201 -4.02 -20.66 -11.96
C PRO A 201 -3.68 -21.03 -10.53
N GLU A 202 -4.25 -22.12 -10.02
CA GLU A 202 -4.15 -22.54 -8.61
C GLU A 202 -2.70 -22.68 -8.14
N GLU A 203 -1.85 -23.31 -8.95
CA GLU A 203 -0.43 -23.51 -8.66
C GLU A 203 0.37 -22.20 -8.55
N SER A 204 -0.13 -21.11 -9.14
CA SER A 204 0.53 -19.79 -9.15
C SER A 204 0.05 -18.85 -8.05
N LYS A 205 -1.17 -19.05 -7.56
CA LYS A 205 -1.80 -18.14 -6.58
C LYS A 205 -1.81 -18.69 -5.16
N HIS A 206 -1.69 -20.02 -5.00
CA HIS A 206 -1.93 -20.75 -3.76
C HIS A 206 -1.36 -20.05 -2.52
N ASP A 207 -0.08 -19.75 -2.50
CA ASP A 207 0.59 -19.20 -1.32
C ASP A 207 0.13 -17.78 -0.98
N LEU A 208 -0.12 -16.96 -1.99
CA LEU A 208 -0.60 -15.59 -1.78
C LEU A 208 -2.07 -15.58 -1.35
N VAL A 209 -2.91 -16.42 -1.95
CA VAL A 209 -4.32 -16.56 -1.58
C VAL A 209 -4.43 -17.13 -0.16
N GLU A 210 -3.65 -18.18 0.19
CA GLU A 210 -3.61 -18.70 1.56
C GLU A 210 -3.25 -17.60 2.58
N ARG A 211 -2.25 -16.76 2.28
CA ARG A 211 -1.91 -15.63 3.12
C ARG A 211 -3.09 -14.65 3.25
N MET A 212 -3.76 -14.34 2.15
CA MET A 212 -4.88 -13.41 2.15
C MET A 212 -6.05 -13.95 2.97
N GLU A 213 -6.41 -15.22 2.78
CA GLU A 213 -7.54 -15.87 3.45
C GLU A 213 -7.26 -16.11 4.93
N SER A 214 -6.07 -16.62 5.28
CA SER A 214 -5.69 -16.87 6.67
C SER A 214 -5.61 -15.61 7.54
N ARG A 215 -5.55 -14.44 6.93
CA ARG A 215 -5.58 -13.14 7.61
C ARG A 215 -6.92 -12.43 7.50
N HIS A 216 -7.92 -13.03 6.83
CA HIS A 216 -9.24 -12.44 6.55
C HIS A 216 -9.14 -11.12 5.75
N SER A 217 -8.22 -11.05 4.79
CA SER A 217 -7.80 -9.81 4.13
C SER A 217 -8.89 -9.05 3.40
N MET A 218 -9.98 -9.73 3.02
CA MET A 218 -11.16 -9.10 2.42
C MET A 218 -11.78 -8.03 3.32
N ARG A 219 -11.47 -8.06 4.64
CA ARG A 219 -11.90 -7.01 5.55
C ARG A 219 -11.40 -5.63 5.14
N GLN A 220 -10.23 -5.51 4.53
CA GLN A 220 -9.75 -4.24 3.98
C GLN A 220 -10.72 -3.66 2.96
N LEU A 221 -11.16 -4.48 1.98
CA LEU A 221 -12.06 -4.05 0.90
C LEU A 221 -13.48 -3.75 1.43
N THR A 222 -14.02 -4.66 2.24
CA THR A 222 -15.37 -4.49 2.79
C THR A 222 -15.44 -3.26 3.71
N TYR A 223 -14.41 -3.02 4.51
CA TYR A 223 -14.39 -1.86 5.39
C TYR A 223 -14.21 -0.54 4.63
N MET A 224 -13.36 -0.49 3.58
CA MET A 224 -13.31 0.68 2.69
C MET A 224 -14.68 0.99 2.08
N LYS A 225 -15.44 -0.04 1.68
CA LYS A 225 -16.81 0.13 1.16
C LYS A 225 -17.78 0.64 2.22
N GLU A 226 -17.74 0.08 3.42
CA GLU A 226 -18.54 0.52 4.57
C GLU A 226 -18.29 2.01 4.89
N MET A 227 -17.03 2.44 4.80
CA MET A 227 -16.62 3.83 5.03
C MET A 227 -16.88 4.76 3.83
N GLY A 228 -17.39 4.26 2.71
CA GLY A 228 -17.67 5.06 1.51
C GLY A 228 -16.42 5.57 0.79
N MET A 229 -15.30 4.84 0.86
CA MET A 229 -14.01 5.25 0.29
C MET A 229 -13.86 4.95 -1.20
N GLY A 230 -14.85 4.34 -1.84
CA GLY A 230 -14.82 4.01 -3.27
C GLY A 230 -15.83 2.94 -3.64
N ASN A 231 -15.63 2.35 -4.81
CA ASN A 231 -16.52 1.37 -5.41
C ASN A 231 -15.82 0.01 -5.57
N ASP A 232 -16.51 -1.06 -5.19
CA ASP A 232 -16.09 -2.44 -5.42
C ASP A 232 -16.50 -2.97 -6.82
N ARG A 233 -17.22 -2.15 -7.60
CA ARG A 233 -17.55 -2.42 -9.01
C ARG A 233 -16.76 -1.47 -9.89
N TYR A 234 -16.01 -2.02 -10.82
CA TYR A 234 -15.12 -1.29 -11.71
C TYR A 234 -15.15 -1.90 -13.11
N GLN A 235 -14.64 -1.17 -14.08
CA GLN A 235 -14.27 -1.70 -15.39
C GLN A 235 -12.75 -1.79 -15.47
N LEU A 236 -12.23 -2.97 -15.77
CA LEU A 236 -10.80 -3.14 -16.03
C LEU A 236 -10.55 -2.85 -17.50
N ILE A 237 -9.68 -1.90 -17.79
CA ILE A 237 -9.34 -1.44 -19.13
C ILE A 237 -7.90 -1.81 -19.45
N ASP A 238 -7.70 -2.59 -20.51
CA ASP A 238 -6.39 -2.95 -21.03
C ASP A 238 -5.87 -1.84 -21.95
N MET A 239 -5.02 -0.98 -21.40
CA MET A 239 -4.48 0.18 -22.09
C MET A 239 -3.44 -0.21 -23.17
N ASP A 240 -2.80 -1.38 -23.03
CA ASP A 240 -1.79 -1.86 -23.99
C ASP A 240 -2.44 -2.46 -25.24
N ASN A 241 -3.73 -2.82 -25.18
CA ASN A 241 -4.48 -3.45 -26.27
C ASN A 241 -5.68 -2.61 -26.75
N GLY A 242 -5.50 -1.30 -26.83
CA GLY A 242 -6.48 -0.37 -27.42
C GLY A 242 -7.68 -0.09 -26.52
N ASP A 243 -7.44 0.06 -25.23
CA ASP A 243 -8.43 0.44 -24.20
C ASP A 243 -9.64 -0.48 -24.13
N LYS A 244 -9.43 -1.78 -24.31
CA LYS A 244 -10.49 -2.78 -24.23
C LYS A 244 -10.91 -3.01 -22.79
N VAL A 245 -12.21 -3.11 -22.55
CA VAL A 245 -12.75 -3.61 -21.30
C VAL A 245 -12.50 -5.12 -21.24
N ILE A 246 -11.82 -5.58 -20.19
CA ILE A 246 -11.48 -6.98 -19.97
C ILE A 246 -11.89 -7.42 -18.56
N THR A 247 -11.95 -8.72 -18.35
CA THR A 247 -12.12 -9.34 -17.03
C THR A 247 -10.77 -9.60 -16.37
N ALA A 248 -10.75 -9.83 -15.05
CA ALA A 248 -9.55 -10.25 -14.33
C ALA A 248 -8.96 -11.56 -14.90
N ALA A 249 -9.82 -12.50 -15.32
CA ALA A 249 -9.40 -13.75 -15.95
C ALA A 249 -8.71 -13.53 -17.32
N GLU A 250 -9.15 -12.54 -18.08
CA GLU A 250 -8.49 -12.16 -19.34
C GLU A 250 -7.17 -11.44 -19.07
N ALA A 251 -7.08 -10.61 -18.03
CA ALA A 251 -5.86 -9.91 -17.64
C ALA A 251 -4.71 -10.86 -17.26
N VAL A 252 -5.02 -12.02 -16.68
CA VAL A 252 -4.01 -13.01 -16.28
C VAL A 252 -3.81 -14.13 -17.31
N LYS A 253 -4.49 -14.07 -18.45
CA LYS A 253 -4.39 -15.10 -19.48
C LYS A 253 -2.99 -15.13 -20.09
N GLY A 254 -2.33 -16.28 -19.95
CA GLY A 254 -0.98 -16.49 -20.50
C GLY A 254 0.15 -15.90 -19.64
N VAL A 255 -0.17 -15.36 -18.46
CA VAL A 255 0.83 -14.99 -17.46
C VAL A 255 1.54 -16.25 -16.99
N LYS A 256 2.86 -16.26 -17.09
CA LYS A 256 3.71 -17.39 -16.69
C LYS A 256 4.35 -17.11 -15.35
N GLY A 257 4.50 -18.14 -14.52
CA GLY A 257 5.22 -18.03 -13.25
C GLY A 257 6.61 -17.43 -13.46
N THR A 258 7.00 -16.54 -12.55
CA THR A 258 8.34 -15.97 -12.52
C THR A 258 9.32 -17.04 -12.04
N TRP A 259 10.36 -17.30 -12.84
CA TRP A 259 11.57 -18.04 -12.42
C TRP A 259 11.39 -19.50 -12.00
N VAL A 260 11.00 -20.38 -12.90
CA VAL A 260 11.71 -21.64 -12.97
C VAL A 260 13.03 -21.28 -13.67
N SER A 261 14.12 -21.25 -12.93
CA SER A 261 15.44 -21.33 -13.54
C SER A 261 15.44 -22.60 -14.37
N ASP A 262 15.32 -22.48 -15.69
CA ASP A 262 15.69 -23.58 -16.56
C ASP A 262 17.13 -23.88 -16.19
N GLY A 263 17.30 -24.99 -15.45
CA GLY A 263 18.59 -25.41 -14.98
C GLY A 263 19.52 -25.60 -16.18
N ASN A 264 20.54 -24.76 -16.27
CA ASN A 264 21.81 -24.97 -16.95
C ASN A 264 22.92 -24.47 -16.02
#